data_e160acff3868cf2ac59d7c3e6bbd4ca5
#
_entry.id   e160acff3868cf2ac59d7c3e6bbd4ca5
#
_cell.length_a   1.000
_cell.length_b   1.000
_cell.length_c   1.000
_cell.angle_alpha   90.00
_cell.angle_beta   90.00
_cell.angle_gamma   90.00
#
_symmetry.space_group_name_H-M   'P 1'
#
loop_
_entity.id
_entity.type
_entity.pdbx_description
1 polymer ?
#
loop_
_entity_poly.entity_id
_entity_poly.type
_entity_poly.pdbx_seq_one_letter_code
_entity_poly.pdbx_strand_id
1 'polypeptide(L)'
;ALCVNGFLNRVRKIKMQFIWEVSDVEIDTLLPQWKWLLNPTGKPLYLPIMGDWLFREVDGSISLLSVLDGTYETIASDFHEYNKMNKSQDWCDNVFLTSWYDLALEHGLQPKQDECLGWDLHPIIGGEFCMENLQVFTMKVYQSLMSQLHFQLQHANT
;
A
#
# COMPACT_ATOMS: atom_id res chain seq x y z
N ALA A 1 -3.97 10.51 -9.78
CA ALA A 1 -4.45 9.98 -11.06
C ALA A 1 -3.27 9.76 -11.98
N LEU A 2 -3.05 8.60 -12.50
CA LEU A 2 -2.25 8.25 -13.69
C LEU A 2 -0.92 7.51 -13.45
N CYS A 3 -0.94 6.34 -12.87
CA CYS A 3 -0.06 5.28 -13.32
C CYS A 3 -0.55 4.66 -14.64
N VAL A 4 -1.20 5.43 -15.53
CA VAL A 4 -1.89 4.84 -16.68
C VAL A 4 -1.97 5.79 -17.86
N ASN A 5 -1.02 5.75 -18.75
CA ASN A 5 -1.19 6.27 -20.09
C ASN A 5 -0.71 5.30 -21.21
N GLY A 6 -0.89 4.01 -21.02
CA GLY A 6 -0.60 3.03 -22.06
C GLY A 6 -1.72 2.03 -22.36
N PHE A 7 -2.75 1.94 -21.51
CA PHE A 7 -3.84 0.95 -21.64
C PHE A 7 -5.22 1.60 -21.47
N LEU A 8 -5.44 2.73 -22.12
CA LEU A 8 -6.49 3.71 -21.81
C LEU A 8 -7.95 3.26 -21.89
N ASN A 9 -8.32 2.16 -22.49
CA ASN A 9 -9.72 1.78 -22.62
C ASN A 9 -10.16 0.55 -21.78
N ARG A 10 -9.24 -0.30 -21.37
CA ARG A 10 -9.53 -1.40 -20.42
C ARG A 10 -9.24 -0.99 -18.97
N VAL A 11 -8.33 -0.07 -18.79
CA VAL A 11 -7.71 0.33 -17.53
C VAL A 11 -8.51 1.37 -16.74
N ARG A 12 -9.41 2.14 -17.35
CA ARG A 12 -10.24 3.12 -16.61
C ARG A 12 -11.12 2.48 -15.53
N LYS A 13 -11.56 1.22 -15.74
CA LYS A 13 -12.37 0.48 -14.76
C LYS A 13 -11.53 -0.16 -13.66
N ILE A 14 -10.29 -0.53 -13.98
CA ILE A 14 -9.34 -1.15 -13.06
C ILE A 14 -8.70 -0.11 -12.14
N LYS A 15 -8.52 1.12 -12.62
CA LYS A 15 -7.89 2.21 -11.90
C LYS A 15 -8.61 2.68 -10.65
N MET A 16 -9.94 2.61 -10.61
CA MET A 16 -10.73 2.95 -9.43
C MET A 16 -10.62 1.91 -8.31
N GLN A 17 -10.03 0.73 -8.60
CA GLN A 17 -9.90 -0.37 -7.64
C GLN A 17 -8.48 -0.53 -7.07
N PHE A 18 -7.49 0.20 -7.60
CA PHE A 18 -6.10 0.09 -7.14
C PHE A 18 -5.79 0.96 -5.92
N ILE A 19 -6.39 2.12 -5.83
CA ILE A 19 -6.21 3.06 -4.72
C ILE A 19 -7.58 3.55 -4.26
N TRP A 20 -7.85 3.46 -2.97
CA TRP A 20 -9.05 4.01 -2.34
C TRP A 20 -8.72 5.29 -1.59
N GLU A 21 -9.63 6.24 -1.63
CA GLU A 21 -9.64 7.35 -0.69
C GLU A 21 -9.95 6.81 0.71
N VAL A 22 -9.22 7.29 1.69
CA VAL A 22 -9.36 6.83 3.07
C VAL A 22 -10.54 7.52 3.74
N SER A 23 -11.42 6.73 4.34
CA SER A 23 -12.53 7.21 5.17
C SER A 23 -12.13 7.33 6.65
N ASP A 24 -12.91 8.10 7.43
CA ASP A 24 -12.71 8.23 8.88
C ASP A 24 -12.79 6.87 9.60
N VAL A 25 -13.64 5.97 9.11
CA VAL A 25 -13.78 4.61 9.68
C VAL A 25 -12.47 3.82 9.53
N GLU A 26 -11.82 3.89 8.37
CA GLU A 26 -10.54 3.22 8.14
C GLU A 26 -9.42 3.84 8.96
N ILE A 27 -9.40 5.18 9.09
CA ILE A 27 -8.46 5.88 9.96
C ILE A 27 -8.61 5.40 11.41
N ASP A 28 -9.82 5.35 11.91
CA ASP A 28 -10.10 5.00 13.30
C ASP A 28 -9.86 3.50 13.61
N THR A 29 -10.09 2.63 12.64
CA THR A 29 -10.05 1.18 12.85
C THR A 29 -8.74 0.51 12.45
N LEU A 30 -8.03 1.06 11.47
CA LEU A 30 -6.83 0.43 10.89
C LEU A 30 -5.52 1.13 11.33
N LEU A 31 -5.47 2.45 11.30
CA LEU A 31 -4.24 3.19 11.62
C LEU A 31 -3.76 3.09 13.07
N PRO A 32 -4.60 2.92 14.10
CA PRO A 32 -4.10 2.82 15.47
C PRO A 32 -3.06 1.74 15.69
N GLN A 33 -3.07 0.68 14.88
CA GLN A 33 -2.10 -0.41 14.95
C GLN A 33 -0.68 0.02 14.58
N TRP A 34 -0.55 1.07 13.74
CA TRP A 34 0.71 1.59 13.25
C TRP A 34 1.27 2.79 14.02
N LYS A 35 0.66 3.17 15.15
CA LYS A 35 1.07 4.33 15.97
C LYS A 35 2.55 4.30 16.36
N TRP A 36 3.12 3.12 16.51
CA TRP A 36 4.52 2.94 16.87
C TRP A 36 5.50 3.37 15.76
N LEU A 37 5.03 3.47 14.52
CA LEU A 37 5.84 3.79 13.33
C LEU A 37 5.48 5.15 12.73
N LEU A 38 4.23 5.58 12.84
CA LEU A 38 3.72 6.75 12.14
C LEU A 38 4.16 8.08 12.76
N ASN A 39 4.35 9.08 11.89
CA ASN A 39 4.38 10.47 12.32
C ASN A 39 2.96 10.88 12.74
N PRO A 40 2.73 11.34 13.99
CA PRO A 40 1.40 11.64 14.49
C PRO A 40 0.70 12.83 13.78
N THR A 41 1.44 13.63 13.03
CA THR A 41 0.94 14.82 12.31
C THR A 41 0.61 14.56 10.85
N GLY A 42 0.98 13.40 10.31
CA GLY A 42 0.67 13.00 8.94
C GLY A 42 -0.83 12.79 8.74
N LYS A 43 -1.38 13.34 7.66
CA LYS A 43 -2.78 13.14 7.26
C LYS A 43 -2.89 12.01 6.25
N PRO A 44 -3.60 10.91 6.56
CA PRO A 44 -3.80 9.83 5.59
C PRO A 44 -4.64 10.31 4.41
N LEU A 45 -4.23 9.93 3.20
CA LEU A 45 -4.86 10.31 1.93
C LEU A 45 -5.46 9.11 1.20
N TYR A 46 -4.63 8.09 0.98
CA TYR A 46 -4.97 6.96 0.12
C TYR A 46 -4.47 5.64 0.71
N LEU A 47 -5.20 4.59 0.37
CA LEU A 47 -4.93 3.21 0.75
C LEU A 47 -4.80 2.36 -0.53
N PRO A 48 -3.57 2.12 -1.02
CA PRO A 48 -3.31 1.24 -2.15
C PRO A 48 -3.69 -0.21 -1.89
N ILE A 49 -3.90 -0.96 -2.98
CA ILE A 49 -4.40 -2.34 -2.97
C ILE A 49 -3.52 -3.34 -2.21
N MET A 50 -2.22 -3.07 -2.09
CA MET A 50 -1.28 -3.91 -1.34
C MET A 50 -1.24 -3.60 0.16
N GLY A 51 -2.13 -2.73 0.64
CA GLY A 51 -2.27 -2.40 2.05
C GLY A 51 -1.40 -1.25 2.56
N ASP A 52 -0.60 -0.64 1.70
CA ASP A 52 0.20 0.54 2.04
C ASP A 52 -0.69 1.76 2.31
N TRP A 53 -0.12 2.79 2.95
CA TRP A 53 -0.80 4.04 3.19
C TRP A 53 0.01 5.23 2.68
N LEU A 54 -0.68 6.16 2.02
CA LEU A 54 -0.12 7.45 1.64
C LEU A 54 -0.60 8.54 2.59
N PHE A 55 0.34 9.38 3.01
CA PHE A 55 0.10 10.50 3.92
C PHE A 55 0.56 11.81 3.30
N ARG A 56 -0.10 12.89 3.68
CA ARG A 56 0.38 14.25 3.49
C ARG A 56 0.90 14.78 4.82
N GLU A 57 2.14 15.18 4.84
CA GLU A 57 2.77 15.77 6.02
C GLU A 57 2.42 17.26 6.18
N VAL A 58 2.74 17.81 7.33
CA VAL A 58 2.47 19.23 7.65
C VAL A 58 3.24 20.17 6.73
N ASP A 59 4.46 19.79 6.33
CA ASP A 59 5.28 20.55 5.37
C ASP A 59 4.85 20.38 3.90
N GLY A 60 3.82 19.57 3.65
CA GLY A 60 3.28 19.29 2.32
C GLY A 60 3.92 18.10 1.61
N SER A 61 4.97 17.50 2.17
CA SER A 61 5.59 16.29 1.62
C SER A 61 4.63 15.09 1.66
N ILE A 62 4.91 14.10 0.83
CA ILE A 62 4.13 12.86 0.75
C ILE A 62 4.97 11.72 1.32
N SER A 63 4.39 11.01 2.29
CA SER A 63 5.01 9.86 2.92
C SER A 63 4.24 8.58 2.63
N LEU A 64 4.96 7.46 2.62
CA LEU A 64 4.44 6.11 2.42
C LEU A 64 4.70 5.27 3.68
N LEU A 65 3.65 4.66 4.21
CA LEU A 65 3.74 3.51 5.09
C LEU A 65 3.74 2.26 4.22
N SER A 66 4.89 1.60 4.10
CA SER A 66 5.03 0.33 3.41
C SER A 66 4.74 -0.84 4.34
N VAL A 67 3.69 -1.60 4.06
CA VAL A 67 3.40 -2.83 4.81
C VAL A 67 4.34 -3.97 4.43
N LEU A 68 4.95 -3.91 3.25
CA LEU A 68 5.97 -4.86 2.82
C LEU A 68 7.27 -4.70 3.62
N ASP A 69 7.75 -3.46 3.75
CA ASP A 69 9.06 -3.17 4.36
C ASP A 69 8.96 -2.81 5.85
N GLY A 70 7.77 -2.47 6.34
CA GLY A 70 7.57 -1.99 7.70
C GLY A 70 8.23 -0.63 7.94
N THR A 71 8.19 0.24 6.94
CA THR A 71 8.82 1.56 6.96
C THR A 71 7.80 2.68 6.78
N TYR A 72 8.16 3.86 7.27
CA TYR A 72 7.43 5.10 7.03
C TYR A 72 8.39 6.15 6.52
N GLU A 73 8.32 6.46 5.23
CA GLU A 73 9.32 7.27 4.55
C GLU A 73 8.70 8.32 3.64
N THR A 74 9.35 9.48 3.54
CA THR A 74 8.98 10.49 2.56
C THR A 74 9.35 10.02 1.16
N ILE A 75 8.38 10.01 0.25
CA ILE A 75 8.55 9.56 -1.13
C ILE A 75 8.48 10.70 -2.15
N ALA A 76 7.99 11.87 -1.76
CA ALA A 76 7.95 13.07 -2.58
C ALA A 76 8.01 14.33 -1.71
N SER A 77 8.65 15.37 -2.22
CA SER A 77 8.78 16.66 -1.51
C SER A 77 7.45 17.41 -1.40
N ASP A 78 6.55 17.17 -2.34
CA ASP A 78 5.20 17.73 -2.36
C ASP A 78 4.26 16.91 -3.28
N PHE A 79 3.00 17.33 -3.34
CA PHE A 79 2.00 16.65 -4.14
C PHE A 79 2.21 16.83 -5.66
N HIS A 80 2.89 17.90 -6.07
CA HIS A 80 3.24 18.11 -7.47
C HIS A 80 4.30 17.13 -7.94
N GLU A 81 5.35 16.94 -7.17
CA GLU A 81 6.39 15.92 -7.44
C GLU A 81 5.79 14.52 -7.43
N TYR A 82 4.98 14.18 -6.43
CA TYR A 82 4.26 12.91 -6.39
C TYR A 82 3.45 12.66 -7.67
N ASN A 83 2.66 13.64 -8.12
CA ASN A 83 1.87 13.54 -9.34
C ASN A 83 2.72 13.41 -10.62
N LYS A 84 3.95 13.91 -10.60
CA LYS A 84 4.90 13.73 -11.70
C LYS A 84 5.47 12.31 -11.71
N MET A 85 5.91 11.82 -10.55
CA MET A 85 6.51 10.49 -10.42
C MET A 85 5.50 9.36 -10.65
N ASN A 86 4.26 9.51 -10.20
CA ASN A 86 3.24 8.48 -10.33
C ASN A 86 2.71 8.28 -11.78
N LYS A 87 3.23 9.03 -12.73
CA LYS A 87 3.02 8.81 -14.17
C LYS A 87 3.96 7.76 -14.76
N SER A 88 5.05 7.46 -14.07
CA SER A 88 6.00 6.43 -14.45
C SER A 88 5.51 5.06 -14.01
N GLN A 89 5.37 4.12 -14.96
CA GLN A 89 5.00 2.74 -14.66
C GLN A 89 6.04 2.08 -13.76
N ASP A 90 7.33 2.25 -14.08
CA ASP A 90 8.43 1.67 -13.30
C ASP A 90 8.42 2.18 -11.85
N TRP A 91 8.16 3.46 -11.65
CA TRP A 91 8.04 4.02 -10.31
C TRP A 91 6.85 3.42 -9.55
N CYS A 92 5.70 3.28 -10.20
CA CYS A 92 4.52 2.67 -9.60
C CYS A 92 4.73 1.19 -9.27
N ASP A 93 5.41 0.45 -10.15
CA ASP A 93 5.75 -0.94 -9.89
C ASP A 93 6.68 -1.08 -8.68
N ASN A 94 7.67 -0.20 -8.57
CA ASN A 94 8.59 -0.21 -7.44
C ASN A 94 7.94 0.20 -6.11
N VAL A 95 7.05 1.19 -6.14
CA VAL A 95 6.45 1.76 -4.91
C VAL A 95 5.18 1.02 -4.50
N PHE A 96 4.31 0.66 -5.45
CA PHE A 96 2.99 0.09 -5.19
C PHE A 96 2.83 -1.36 -5.65
N LEU A 97 3.85 -1.97 -6.23
CA LEU A 97 3.79 -3.34 -6.74
C LEU A 97 2.66 -3.55 -7.77
N THR A 98 2.44 -2.59 -8.65
CA THR A 98 1.31 -2.59 -9.59
C THR A 98 1.31 -3.77 -10.55
N SER A 99 2.47 -4.28 -10.94
CA SER A 99 2.60 -5.49 -11.76
C SER A 99 2.03 -6.74 -11.07
N TRP A 100 2.14 -6.83 -9.75
CA TRP A 100 1.53 -7.92 -8.98
C TRP A 100 0.00 -7.81 -8.92
N TYR A 101 -0.53 -6.60 -8.88
CA TYR A 101 -1.96 -6.38 -8.97
C TYR A 101 -2.52 -6.82 -10.32
N ASP A 102 -1.87 -6.44 -11.42
CA ASP A 102 -2.27 -6.85 -12.76
C ASP A 102 -2.26 -8.39 -12.89
N LEU A 103 -1.21 -9.02 -12.41
CA LEU A 103 -1.07 -10.47 -12.40
C LEU A 103 -2.13 -11.16 -11.52
N ALA A 104 -2.44 -10.58 -10.36
CA ALA A 104 -3.49 -11.07 -9.48
C ALA A 104 -4.86 -11.07 -10.17
N LEU A 105 -5.19 -9.99 -10.88
CA LEU A 105 -6.44 -9.90 -11.65
C LEU A 105 -6.52 -10.96 -12.75
N GLU A 106 -5.42 -11.22 -13.46
CA GLU A 106 -5.35 -12.27 -14.49
C GLU A 106 -5.60 -13.67 -13.88
N HIS A 107 -5.24 -13.87 -12.62
CA HIS A 107 -5.47 -15.12 -11.87
C HIS A 107 -6.78 -15.12 -11.06
N GLY A 108 -7.64 -14.13 -11.25
CA GLY A 108 -8.95 -14.06 -10.60
C GLY A 108 -8.92 -13.57 -9.15
N LEU A 109 -7.80 -13.05 -8.66
CA LEU A 109 -7.69 -12.42 -7.35
C LEU A 109 -8.12 -10.95 -7.48
N GLN A 110 -9.34 -10.64 -7.06
CA GLN A 110 -9.91 -9.29 -7.12
C GLN A 110 -10.37 -8.84 -5.73
N PRO A 111 -9.55 -8.10 -4.99
CA PRO A 111 -9.94 -7.54 -3.70
C PRO A 111 -11.14 -6.59 -3.81
N LYS A 112 -12.02 -6.64 -2.84
CA LYS A 112 -13.12 -5.69 -2.64
C LYS A 112 -12.62 -4.47 -1.85
N GLN A 113 -13.52 -3.53 -1.57
CA GLN A 113 -13.19 -2.27 -0.92
C GLN A 113 -12.55 -2.43 0.48
N ASP A 114 -12.97 -3.46 1.22
CA ASP A 114 -12.46 -3.78 2.57
C ASP A 114 -11.36 -4.85 2.57
N GLU A 115 -10.82 -5.17 1.39
CA GLU A 115 -9.82 -6.18 1.17
C GLU A 115 -8.57 -5.59 0.52
N CYS A 116 -7.45 -6.29 0.66
CA CYS A 116 -6.19 -5.99 0.00
C CYS A 116 -5.53 -7.27 -0.52
N LEU A 117 -4.54 -7.10 -1.38
CA LEU A 117 -3.59 -8.16 -1.71
C LEU A 117 -2.46 -8.18 -0.68
N GLY A 118 -2.02 -9.36 -0.35
CA GLY A 118 -0.90 -9.56 0.57
C GLY A 118 -0.23 -10.90 0.33
N TRP A 119 0.87 -11.13 1.02
CA TRP A 119 1.65 -12.36 0.94
C TRP A 119 1.24 -13.30 2.06
N ASP A 120 0.88 -14.53 1.75
CA ASP A 120 0.50 -15.56 2.75
C ASP A 120 1.67 -15.84 3.71
N LEU A 121 2.84 -16.13 3.16
CA LEU A 121 4.10 -16.07 3.88
C LEU A 121 4.82 -14.79 3.48
N HIS A 122 4.95 -13.86 4.42
CA HIS A 122 5.53 -12.55 4.13
C HIS A 122 7.00 -12.65 3.71
N PRO A 123 7.45 -11.92 2.65
CA PRO A 123 8.83 -12.01 2.15
C PRO A 123 9.90 -11.71 3.19
N ILE A 124 9.65 -10.82 4.16
CA ILE A 124 10.60 -10.48 5.22
C ILE A 124 10.93 -11.66 6.14
N ILE A 125 10.09 -12.69 6.17
CA ILE A 125 10.28 -13.94 6.92
C ILE A 125 10.44 -15.15 6.02
N GLY A 126 10.84 -14.95 4.77
CA GLY A 126 11.24 -16.01 3.84
C GLY A 126 10.19 -16.41 2.81
N GLY A 127 9.08 -15.68 2.71
CA GLY A 127 8.10 -15.89 1.63
C GLY A 127 8.65 -15.49 0.27
N GLU A 128 8.22 -16.18 -0.76
CA GLU A 128 8.62 -15.89 -2.14
C GLU A 128 7.65 -14.90 -2.80
N PHE A 129 8.16 -14.07 -3.69
CA PHE A 129 7.36 -13.27 -4.61
C PHE A 129 6.87 -14.15 -5.77
N CYS A 130 5.77 -14.84 -5.56
CA CYS A 130 5.13 -15.70 -6.56
C CYS A 130 3.61 -15.69 -6.39
N MET A 131 2.89 -16.08 -7.43
CA MET A 131 1.42 -16.08 -7.41
C MET A 131 0.81 -17.01 -6.38
N GLU A 132 1.44 -18.14 -6.11
CA GLU A 132 1.02 -19.11 -5.11
C GLU A 132 1.03 -18.54 -3.69
N ASN A 133 1.88 -17.55 -3.45
CA ASN A 133 2.01 -16.85 -2.18
C ASN A 133 1.19 -15.56 -2.09
N LEU A 134 0.57 -15.12 -3.19
CA LEU A 134 -0.26 -13.91 -3.22
C LEU A 134 -1.72 -14.27 -2.91
N GLN A 135 -2.30 -13.57 -1.93
CA GLN A 135 -3.65 -13.83 -1.42
C GLN A 135 -4.45 -12.53 -1.27
N VAL A 136 -5.78 -12.69 -1.23
CA VAL A 136 -6.69 -11.63 -0.80
C VAL A 136 -6.92 -11.75 0.70
N PHE A 137 -6.72 -10.65 1.42
CA PHE A 137 -6.99 -10.54 2.86
C PHE A 137 -8.05 -9.49 3.12
N THR A 138 -8.79 -9.63 4.22
CA THR A 138 -9.50 -8.45 4.74
C THR A 138 -8.47 -7.43 5.22
N MET A 139 -8.70 -6.18 4.92
CA MET A 139 -7.78 -5.09 5.27
C MET A 139 -7.47 -5.06 6.77
N LYS A 140 -8.50 -5.26 7.60
CA LYS A 140 -8.36 -5.27 9.06
C LYS A 140 -7.40 -6.36 9.55
N VAL A 141 -7.53 -7.57 9.02
CA VAL A 141 -6.66 -8.70 9.41
C VAL A 141 -5.24 -8.46 8.92
N TYR A 142 -5.07 -8.06 7.67
CA TYR A 142 -3.75 -7.86 7.09
C TYR A 142 -2.98 -6.72 7.78
N GLN A 143 -3.60 -5.58 8.02
CA GLN A 143 -3.00 -4.47 8.76
C GLN A 143 -2.55 -4.89 10.16
N SER A 144 -3.38 -5.66 10.87
CA SER A 144 -3.03 -6.17 12.21
C SER A 144 -1.82 -7.11 12.17
N LEU A 145 -1.83 -8.07 11.26
CA LEU A 145 -0.73 -9.03 11.13
C LEU A 145 0.58 -8.34 10.75
N MET A 146 0.55 -7.43 9.76
CA MET A 146 1.76 -6.75 9.29
C MET A 146 2.33 -5.80 10.33
N SER A 147 1.49 -5.05 11.02
CA SER A 147 1.96 -4.19 12.10
C SER A 147 2.62 -4.98 13.22
N GLN A 148 2.01 -6.08 13.64
CA GLN A 148 2.60 -6.95 14.69
C GLN A 148 3.91 -7.59 14.23
N LEU A 149 3.97 -8.10 13.01
CA LEU A 149 5.17 -8.71 12.45
C LEU A 149 6.34 -7.72 12.45
N HIS A 150 6.14 -6.55 11.87
CA HIS A 150 7.19 -5.54 11.78
C HIS A 150 7.59 -4.99 13.15
N PHE A 151 6.63 -4.78 14.04
CA PHE A 151 6.91 -4.37 15.42
C PHE A 151 7.81 -5.38 16.11
N GLN A 152 7.50 -6.66 16.04
CA GLN A 152 8.31 -7.72 16.64
C GLN A 152 9.71 -7.79 16.05
N LEU A 153 9.83 -7.72 14.71
CA LEU A 153 11.13 -7.77 14.03
C LEU A 153 12.03 -6.59 14.40
N GLN A 154 11.47 -5.39 14.52
CA GLN A 154 12.24 -4.20 14.88
C GLN A 154 12.62 -4.14 16.35
N HIS A 155 11.87 -4.81 17.25
CA HIS A 155 12.10 -4.80 18.70
C HIS A 155 12.66 -6.12 19.24
N ALA A 156 12.88 -7.13 18.39
CA ALA A 156 13.44 -8.43 18.83
C ALA A 156 14.91 -8.35 19.30
N ASN A 157 15.63 -7.28 18.93
CA ASN A 157 17.06 -7.08 19.25
C ASN A 157 17.28 -6.05 20.37
N THR A 158 16.25 -5.68 21.08
CA THR A 158 16.30 -4.85 22.29
C THR A 158 15.96 -5.67 23.52
#